data_402e5d5a1e4f2dbb37938221322bad12
#
_entry.id   402e5d5a1e4f2dbb37938221322bad12
#
_cell.length_a   1.000
_cell.length_b   1.000
_cell.length_c   1.000
_cell.angle_alpha   90.00
_cell.angle_beta   90.00
_cell.angle_gamma   90.00
#
_symmetry.space_group_name_H-M   'P 1'
#
loop_
_entity.id
_entity.type
_entity.pdbx_description
1 polymer ?
#
loop_
_entity_poly.entity_id
_entity_poly.type
_entity_poly.pdbx_seq_one_letter_code
_entity_poly.pdbx_strand_id
1 'polypeptide(L)'
;MTETLKKALNDYWWARWIALVLVASMMFFGYMFVDVMSPLQSLASTKLGWSAEAFGYYAGAEYMLNVFGFLILAGIILDKMGVRFTGTLSASLMFAGACIKLYAISSWFEGTPFEQWLSSWWVEMPGSAKLAALGFTVFGCGCEMAGITVSKAIAKWFDGKEMALAMGVEMAIARLGVFAVLSLSPRLADYLGKNDPSVVIPVGFCTALLLIGLICYVVFTLMDTRLDRQIAAAKNSEESEEEFKLADVGALFKSRLFWIIALLCVLYYS
;
A
#
# COMPACT_ATOMS: atom_id res chain seq x y z
N MET A 1 36.55 28.47 -16.81
CA MET A 1 36.01 28.45 -15.44
C MET A 1 35.08 27.26 -15.34
N THR A 2 35.53 26.16 -14.75
CA THR A 2 34.74 24.96 -14.50
C THR A 2 33.82 25.28 -13.32
N GLU A 3 32.55 25.63 -13.59
CA GLU A 3 31.52 25.63 -12.58
C GLU A 3 31.44 24.21 -12.00
N THR A 4 31.85 24.05 -10.76
CA THR A 4 31.58 22.83 -9.98
C THR A 4 30.08 22.71 -9.83
N LEU A 5 29.46 21.92 -10.72
CA LEU A 5 28.04 21.52 -10.60
C LEU A 5 27.84 21.00 -9.18
N LYS A 6 27.06 21.71 -8.37
CA LYS A 6 26.67 21.27 -7.03
C LYS A 6 25.95 19.94 -7.19
N LYS A 7 26.54 18.87 -6.68
CA LYS A 7 25.94 17.52 -6.70
C LYS A 7 24.55 17.56 -6.04
N ALA A 8 23.55 17.06 -6.74
CA ALA A 8 22.22 16.90 -6.21
C ALA A 8 22.16 15.76 -5.18
N LEU A 9 21.12 15.71 -4.34
CA LEU A 9 21.01 14.71 -3.28
C LEU A 9 21.00 13.28 -3.83
N ASN A 10 20.38 13.07 -4.99
CA ASN A 10 20.37 11.77 -5.69
C ASN A 10 21.71 11.37 -6.34
N ASP A 11 22.73 12.23 -6.36
CA ASP A 11 24.07 11.86 -6.78
C ASP A 11 24.85 11.12 -5.68
N TYR A 12 24.45 11.28 -4.43
CA TYR A 12 25.04 10.56 -3.32
C TYR A 12 24.43 9.18 -3.17
N TRP A 13 25.26 8.13 -3.25
CA TRP A 13 24.84 6.74 -3.13
C TRP A 13 24.03 6.49 -1.85
N TRP A 14 24.50 6.93 -0.69
CA TRP A 14 23.83 6.73 0.58
C TRP A 14 22.43 7.39 0.63
N ALA A 15 22.26 8.56 0.01
CA ALA A 15 20.98 9.27 0.03
C ALA A 15 19.92 8.53 -0.82
N ARG A 16 20.30 7.98 -1.98
CA ARG A 16 19.41 7.14 -2.81
C ARG A 16 18.95 5.91 -2.04
N TRP A 17 19.89 5.20 -1.39
CA TRP A 17 19.56 3.99 -0.67
C TRP A 17 18.75 4.26 0.59
N ILE A 18 18.97 5.36 1.31
CA ILE A 18 18.08 5.80 2.40
C ILE A 18 16.67 6.09 1.86
N ALA A 19 16.56 6.83 0.75
CA ALA A 19 15.25 7.09 0.13
C ALA A 19 14.55 5.78 -0.26
N LEU A 20 15.27 4.81 -0.81
CA LEU A 20 14.74 3.48 -1.12
C LEU A 20 14.22 2.77 0.13
N VAL A 21 14.99 2.72 1.20
CA VAL A 21 14.58 2.08 2.45
C VAL A 21 13.32 2.72 3.03
N LEU A 22 13.22 4.05 2.97
CA LEU A 22 12.05 4.79 3.46
C LEU A 22 10.78 4.45 2.67
N VAL A 23 10.85 4.40 1.33
CA VAL A 23 9.69 4.04 0.51
C VAL A 23 9.37 2.55 0.57
N ALA A 24 10.40 1.69 0.59
CA ALA A 24 10.24 0.25 0.70
C ALA A 24 9.67 -0.19 2.06
N SER A 25 9.95 0.57 3.15
CA SER A 25 9.37 0.27 4.46
C SER A 25 7.83 0.41 4.46
N MET A 26 7.28 1.38 3.72
CA MET A 26 5.84 1.52 3.55
C MET A 26 5.24 0.28 2.87
N MET A 27 5.89 -0.23 1.82
CA MET A 27 5.45 -1.46 1.13
C MET A 27 5.63 -2.69 2.02
N PHE A 28 6.73 -2.80 2.74
CA PHE A 28 6.96 -3.90 3.68
C PHE A 28 5.82 -4.02 4.72
N PHE A 29 5.47 -2.92 5.38
CA PHE A 29 4.39 -2.91 6.36
C PHE A 29 3.01 -3.07 5.72
N GLY A 30 2.82 -2.55 4.51
CA GLY A 30 1.61 -2.75 3.71
C GLY A 30 1.37 -4.23 3.44
N TYR A 31 2.35 -4.93 2.89
CA TYR A 31 2.26 -6.36 2.61
C TYR A 31 2.16 -7.22 3.88
N MET A 32 2.75 -6.80 5.01
CA MET A 32 2.46 -7.43 6.29
C MET A 32 0.99 -7.33 6.67
N PHE A 33 0.37 -6.17 6.47
CA PHE A 33 -1.03 -5.96 6.84
C PHE A 33 -2.01 -6.70 5.90
N VAL A 34 -1.68 -6.84 4.61
CA VAL A 34 -2.46 -7.65 3.65
C VAL A 34 -2.69 -9.05 4.21
N ASP A 35 -1.63 -9.73 4.60
CA ASP A 35 -1.66 -11.14 4.95
C ASP A 35 -1.78 -11.44 6.45
N VAL A 36 -1.94 -10.42 7.30
CA VAL A 36 -1.99 -10.60 8.77
C VAL A 36 -3.10 -11.55 9.23
N MET A 37 -4.25 -11.57 8.54
CA MET A 37 -5.39 -12.43 8.87
C MET A 37 -5.34 -13.80 8.20
N SER A 38 -4.53 -13.99 7.16
CA SER A 38 -4.47 -15.24 6.38
C SER A 38 -4.23 -16.48 7.25
N PRO A 39 -3.24 -16.50 8.18
CA PRO A 39 -3.03 -17.65 9.06
C PRO A 39 -4.01 -17.71 10.25
N LEU A 40 -4.87 -16.72 10.43
CA LEU A 40 -5.81 -16.61 11.55
C LEU A 40 -7.27 -16.92 11.17
N GLN A 41 -7.52 -17.49 10.00
CA GLN A 41 -8.88 -17.77 9.51
C GLN A 41 -9.69 -18.63 10.50
N SER A 42 -9.10 -19.70 11.02
CA SER A 42 -9.75 -20.57 12.01
C SER A 42 -10.03 -19.85 13.32
N LEU A 43 -9.11 -18.98 13.75
CA LEU A 43 -9.29 -18.15 14.93
C LEU A 43 -10.37 -17.09 14.75
N ALA A 44 -10.46 -16.47 13.57
CA ALA A 44 -11.53 -15.53 13.22
C ALA A 44 -12.89 -16.22 13.21
N SER A 45 -12.96 -17.47 12.74
CA SER A 45 -14.19 -18.27 12.82
C SER A 45 -14.63 -18.55 14.26
N THR A 46 -13.71 -18.92 15.14
CA THR A 46 -14.04 -19.28 16.53
C THR A 46 -14.30 -18.06 17.42
N LYS A 47 -13.56 -16.95 17.23
CA LYS A 47 -13.63 -15.76 18.09
C LYS A 47 -14.59 -14.68 17.57
N LEU A 48 -14.69 -14.51 16.25
CA LEU A 48 -15.50 -13.47 15.63
C LEU A 48 -16.76 -14.02 14.93
N GLY A 49 -16.95 -15.36 14.91
CA GLY A 49 -18.08 -15.99 14.24
C GLY A 49 -18.05 -15.87 12.71
N TRP A 50 -16.88 -15.61 12.10
CA TRP A 50 -16.78 -15.46 10.66
C TRP A 50 -16.84 -16.83 9.97
N SER A 51 -17.83 -17.02 9.10
CA SER A 51 -17.85 -18.20 8.22
C SER A 51 -16.71 -18.13 7.19
N ALA A 52 -16.38 -19.27 6.56
CA ALA A 52 -15.40 -19.30 5.48
C ALA A 52 -15.79 -18.36 4.31
N GLU A 53 -17.09 -18.24 4.05
CA GLU A 53 -17.64 -17.34 3.04
C GLU A 53 -17.44 -15.86 3.44
N ALA A 54 -17.77 -15.50 4.69
CA ALA A 54 -17.55 -14.15 5.22
C ALA A 54 -16.06 -13.75 5.18
N PHE A 55 -15.17 -14.70 5.49
CA PHE A 55 -13.73 -14.48 5.36
C PHE A 55 -13.30 -14.28 3.90
N GLY A 56 -13.90 -15.03 2.96
CA GLY A 56 -13.66 -14.85 1.53
C GLY A 56 -14.09 -13.47 1.02
N TYR A 57 -15.29 -12.99 1.40
CA TYR A 57 -15.74 -11.63 1.07
C TYR A 57 -14.82 -10.56 1.66
N TYR A 58 -14.40 -10.74 2.92
CA TYR A 58 -13.44 -9.85 3.55
C TYR A 58 -12.10 -9.82 2.78
N ALA A 59 -11.54 -10.99 2.46
CA ALA A 59 -10.26 -11.08 1.75
C ALA A 59 -10.33 -10.49 0.33
N GLY A 60 -11.43 -10.71 -0.40
CA GLY A 60 -11.66 -10.12 -1.71
C GLY A 60 -11.90 -8.61 -1.72
N ALA A 61 -12.28 -8.03 -0.58
CA ALA A 61 -12.60 -6.61 -0.46
C ALA A 61 -11.40 -5.69 -0.75
N GLU A 62 -10.17 -6.15 -0.54
CA GLU A 62 -8.93 -5.41 -0.86
C GLU A 62 -8.90 -4.97 -2.32
N TYR A 63 -9.29 -5.87 -3.23
CA TYR A 63 -9.21 -5.63 -4.67
C TYR A 63 -10.47 -5.05 -5.28
N MET A 64 -11.54 -4.90 -4.50
CA MET A 64 -12.87 -4.56 -5.02
C MET A 64 -12.88 -3.29 -5.86
N LEU A 65 -12.32 -2.18 -5.36
CA LEU A 65 -12.30 -0.91 -6.11
C LEU A 65 -11.28 -0.92 -7.26
N ASN A 66 -10.23 -1.72 -7.19
CA ASN A 66 -9.23 -1.84 -8.25
C ASN A 66 -9.83 -2.48 -9.51
N VAL A 67 -10.73 -3.45 -9.35
CA VAL A 67 -11.49 -4.05 -10.45
C VAL A 67 -12.33 -3.02 -11.19
N PHE A 68 -12.86 -2.00 -10.47
CA PHE A 68 -13.63 -0.90 -11.07
C PHE A 68 -12.77 0.26 -11.60
N GLY A 69 -11.45 0.07 -11.70
CA GLY A 69 -10.56 1.04 -12.34
C GLY A 69 -9.98 2.11 -11.40
N PHE A 70 -10.03 1.90 -10.09
CA PHE A 70 -9.43 2.82 -9.13
C PHE A 70 -7.94 3.06 -9.40
N LEU A 71 -7.21 2.06 -9.89
CA LEU A 71 -5.79 2.18 -10.22
C LEU A 71 -5.53 3.22 -11.33
N ILE A 72 -6.47 3.37 -12.28
CA ILE A 72 -6.38 4.41 -13.33
C ILE A 72 -6.53 5.79 -12.68
N LEU A 73 -7.50 5.96 -11.78
CA LEU A 73 -7.67 7.20 -11.02
C LEU A 73 -6.43 7.53 -10.19
N ALA A 74 -5.86 6.53 -9.52
CA ALA A 74 -4.62 6.67 -8.75
C ALA A 74 -3.44 7.12 -9.62
N GLY A 75 -3.32 6.59 -10.85
CA GLY A 75 -2.33 7.05 -11.84
C GLY A 75 -2.52 8.52 -12.22
N ILE A 76 -3.75 8.95 -12.49
CA ILE A 76 -4.07 10.35 -12.79
C ILE A 76 -3.72 11.28 -11.61
N ILE A 77 -4.02 10.86 -10.39
CA ILE A 77 -3.65 11.60 -9.17
C ILE A 77 -2.14 11.71 -9.07
N LEU A 78 -1.42 10.61 -9.29
CA LEU A 78 0.04 10.56 -9.24
C LEU A 78 0.69 11.51 -10.26
N ASP A 79 0.16 11.57 -11.48
CA ASP A 79 0.70 12.44 -12.53
C ASP A 79 0.41 13.92 -12.25
N LYS A 80 -0.79 14.25 -11.74
CA LYS A 80 -1.16 15.65 -11.44
C LYS A 80 -0.60 16.18 -10.14
N MET A 81 -0.58 15.35 -9.09
CA MET A 81 -0.23 15.77 -7.73
C MET A 81 1.20 15.38 -7.32
N GLY A 82 1.85 14.53 -8.13
CA GLY A 82 3.21 14.06 -7.90
C GLY A 82 3.37 13.04 -6.78
N VAL A 83 4.59 12.51 -6.69
CA VAL A 83 4.95 11.41 -5.79
C VAL A 83 4.71 11.72 -4.31
N ARG A 84 4.97 12.96 -3.89
CA ARG A 84 4.88 13.37 -2.47
C ARG A 84 3.45 13.32 -1.95
N PHE A 85 2.54 13.99 -2.66
CA PHE A 85 1.13 14.02 -2.26
C PHE A 85 0.51 12.63 -2.34
N THR A 86 0.67 11.98 -3.49
CA THR A 86 0.04 10.68 -3.76
C THR A 86 0.51 9.62 -2.78
N GLY A 87 1.79 9.56 -2.46
CA GLY A 87 2.28 8.57 -1.51
C GLY A 87 1.92 8.86 -0.06
N THR A 88 1.86 10.14 0.34
CA THR A 88 1.36 10.50 1.68
C THR A 88 -0.13 10.15 1.80
N LEU A 89 -0.93 10.43 0.76
CA LEU A 89 -2.34 10.06 0.70
C LEU A 89 -2.50 8.53 0.78
N SER A 90 -1.72 7.80 -0.01
CA SER A 90 -1.68 6.34 -0.03
C SER A 90 -1.39 5.74 1.35
N ALA A 91 -0.29 6.18 2.00
CA ALA A 91 0.05 5.72 3.35
C ALA A 91 -1.02 6.09 4.39
N SER A 92 -1.67 7.24 4.23
CA SER A 92 -2.78 7.66 5.10
C SER A 92 -4.02 6.79 4.91
N LEU A 93 -4.36 6.43 3.66
CA LEU A 93 -5.47 5.52 3.36
C LEU A 93 -5.21 4.12 3.92
N MET A 94 -3.96 3.61 3.76
CA MET A 94 -3.57 2.33 4.34
C MET A 94 -3.75 2.33 5.86
N PHE A 95 -3.26 3.36 6.53
CA PHE A 95 -3.39 3.48 7.98
C PHE A 95 -4.85 3.65 8.43
N ALA A 96 -5.63 4.48 7.76
CA ALA A 96 -7.06 4.69 8.07
C ALA A 96 -7.86 3.39 7.88
N GLY A 97 -7.66 2.67 6.76
CA GLY A 97 -8.29 1.38 6.53
C GLY A 97 -7.92 0.33 7.57
N ALA A 98 -6.65 0.32 8.00
CA ALA A 98 -6.20 -0.55 9.08
C ALA A 98 -6.85 -0.22 10.43
N CYS A 99 -7.02 1.06 10.75
CA CYS A 99 -7.73 1.49 11.96
C CYS A 99 -9.21 1.07 11.93
N ILE A 100 -9.89 1.20 10.79
CA ILE A 100 -11.28 0.75 10.63
C ILE A 100 -11.37 -0.76 10.85
N LYS A 101 -10.48 -1.55 10.24
CA LYS A 101 -10.42 -3.00 10.41
C LYS A 101 -10.15 -3.39 11.86
N LEU A 102 -9.19 -2.72 12.51
CA LEU A 102 -8.86 -2.96 13.91
C LEU A 102 -10.06 -2.66 14.83
N TYR A 103 -10.76 -1.56 14.59
CA TYR A 103 -11.99 -1.20 15.32
C TYR A 103 -13.07 -2.26 15.13
N ALA A 104 -13.29 -2.73 13.89
CA ALA A 104 -14.30 -3.70 13.54
C ALA A 104 -14.18 -5.05 14.28
N ILE A 105 -12.94 -5.48 14.57
CA ILE A 105 -12.65 -6.74 15.27
C ILE A 105 -12.42 -6.57 16.77
N SER A 106 -12.49 -5.33 17.28
CA SER A 106 -12.28 -5.03 18.70
C SER A 106 -13.55 -5.26 19.51
N SER A 107 -13.37 -5.52 20.82
CA SER A 107 -14.49 -5.61 21.78
C SER A 107 -15.31 -4.32 21.90
N TRP A 108 -14.79 -3.18 21.43
CA TRP A 108 -15.51 -1.91 21.46
C TRP A 108 -16.63 -1.85 20.41
N PHE A 109 -16.50 -2.61 19.33
CA PHE A 109 -17.50 -2.69 18.29
C PHE A 109 -18.54 -3.78 18.58
N GLU A 110 -18.13 -4.84 19.27
CA GLU A 110 -18.97 -5.99 19.61
C GLU A 110 -20.22 -5.58 20.45
N GLY A 111 -21.39 -6.05 20.05
CA GLY A 111 -22.65 -5.78 20.73
C GLY A 111 -23.22 -4.37 20.54
N THR A 112 -22.57 -3.49 19.74
CA THR A 112 -23.09 -2.15 19.47
C THR A 112 -24.36 -2.20 18.61
N PRO A 113 -25.29 -1.21 18.74
CA PRO A 113 -26.44 -1.10 17.85
C PRO A 113 -26.05 -0.99 16.37
N PHE A 114 -24.89 -0.40 16.10
CA PHE A 114 -24.34 -0.27 14.74
C PHE A 114 -23.91 -1.61 14.16
N GLU A 115 -23.29 -2.48 14.95
CA GLU A 115 -22.96 -3.84 14.53
C GLU A 115 -24.22 -4.65 14.19
N GLN A 116 -25.26 -4.58 15.05
CA GLN A 116 -26.53 -5.27 14.84
C GLN A 116 -27.22 -4.80 13.57
N TRP A 117 -27.25 -3.48 13.33
CA TRP A 117 -27.80 -2.91 12.10
C TRP A 117 -26.99 -3.36 10.88
N LEU A 118 -25.68 -3.34 10.95
CA LEU A 118 -24.80 -3.74 9.85
C LEU A 118 -24.94 -5.24 9.55
N SER A 119 -25.11 -6.08 10.57
CA SER A 119 -25.32 -7.53 10.42
C SER A 119 -26.60 -7.85 9.65
N SER A 120 -27.66 -7.08 9.86
CA SER A 120 -28.95 -7.28 9.20
C SER A 120 -29.02 -6.74 7.77
N TRP A 121 -28.02 -5.97 7.33
CA TRP A 121 -28.06 -5.25 6.06
C TRP A 121 -27.49 -6.08 4.90
N TRP A 122 -28.25 -6.27 3.82
CA TRP A 122 -27.94 -6.78 2.48
C TRP A 122 -27.46 -8.24 2.39
N VAL A 123 -26.41 -8.64 3.07
CA VAL A 123 -25.83 -10.00 3.03
C VAL A 123 -25.85 -10.58 4.44
N GLU A 124 -26.17 -11.86 4.58
CA GLU A 124 -26.07 -12.57 5.87
C GLU A 124 -24.59 -12.78 6.25
N MET A 125 -24.03 -11.82 6.97
CA MET A 125 -22.62 -11.80 7.35
C MET A 125 -22.47 -11.00 8.64
N PRO A 126 -21.60 -11.38 9.58
CA PRO A 126 -21.35 -10.61 10.79
C PRO A 126 -21.01 -9.15 10.50
N GLY A 127 -21.56 -8.20 11.26
CA GLY A 127 -21.30 -6.77 11.11
C GLY A 127 -19.82 -6.43 11.23
N SER A 128 -19.09 -7.15 12.10
CA SER A 128 -17.63 -7.04 12.24
C SER A 128 -16.89 -7.38 10.95
N ALA A 129 -17.33 -8.43 10.23
CA ALA A 129 -16.72 -8.81 8.96
C ALA A 129 -17.02 -7.78 7.86
N LYS A 130 -18.22 -7.20 7.82
CA LYS A 130 -18.59 -6.14 6.84
C LYS A 130 -17.77 -4.87 7.06
N LEU A 131 -17.64 -4.43 8.31
CA LEU A 131 -16.87 -3.23 8.63
C LEU A 131 -15.37 -3.47 8.42
N ALA A 132 -14.87 -4.67 8.74
CA ALA A 132 -13.49 -5.06 8.44
C ALA A 132 -13.23 -5.09 6.93
N ALA A 133 -14.18 -5.59 6.12
CA ALA A 133 -14.10 -5.57 4.65
C ALA A 133 -14.06 -4.14 4.10
N LEU A 134 -14.88 -3.23 4.64
CA LEU A 134 -14.83 -1.82 4.27
C LEU A 134 -13.46 -1.20 4.59
N GLY A 135 -12.93 -1.45 5.79
CA GLY A 135 -11.59 -1.02 6.17
C GLY A 135 -10.52 -1.59 5.24
N PHE A 136 -10.67 -2.86 4.84
CA PHE A 136 -9.72 -3.51 3.96
C PHE A 136 -9.81 -3.00 2.51
N THR A 137 -10.99 -2.59 2.05
CA THR A 137 -11.15 -1.88 0.76
C THR A 137 -10.43 -0.53 0.77
N VAL A 138 -10.59 0.28 1.82
CA VAL A 138 -9.89 1.57 1.96
C VAL A 138 -8.37 1.36 2.02
N PHE A 139 -7.93 0.34 2.77
CA PHE A 139 -6.53 -0.06 2.82
C PHE A 139 -6.01 -0.46 1.43
N GLY A 140 -6.73 -1.30 0.69
CA GLY A 140 -6.38 -1.79 -0.64
C GLY A 140 -6.20 -0.64 -1.65
N CYS A 141 -7.09 0.36 -1.62
CA CYS A 141 -6.91 1.58 -2.42
C CYS A 141 -5.56 2.27 -2.13
N GLY A 142 -5.21 2.38 -0.85
CA GLY A 142 -3.93 2.93 -0.44
C GLY A 142 -2.77 2.06 -0.91
N CYS A 143 -2.86 0.75 -0.75
CA CYS A 143 -1.79 -0.21 -1.07
C CYS A 143 -1.45 -0.20 -2.58
N GLU A 144 -2.45 -0.25 -3.44
CA GLU A 144 -2.27 -0.22 -4.89
C GLU A 144 -1.74 1.14 -5.38
N MET A 145 -2.26 2.23 -4.81
CA MET A 145 -1.73 3.57 -5.07
C MET A 145 -0.26 3.69 -4.61
N ALA A 146 0.11 3.04 -3.50
CA ALA A 146 1.48 2.98 -3.01
C ALA A 146 2.42 2.33 -4.03
N GLY A 147 2.02 1.21 -4.60
CA GLY A 147 2.84 0.46 -5.56
C GLY A 147 3.28 1.30 -6.76
N ILE A 148 2.34 1.99 -7.41
CA ILE A 148 2.67 2.87 -8.55
C ILE A 148 3.49 4.09 -8.12
N THR A 149 3.22 4.63 -6.93
CA THR A 149 3.91 5.82 -6.42
C THR A 149 5.35 5.50 -6.03
N VAL A 150 5.60 4.37 -5.37
CA VAL A 150 6.93 3.90 -5.00
C VAL A 150 7.77 3.62 -6.25
N SER A 151 7.19 2.98 -7.26
CA SER A 151 7.87 2.76 -8.54
C SER A 151 8.29 4.06 -9.21
N LYS A 152 7.42 5.10 -9.23
CA LYS A 152 7.75 6.44 -9.77
C LYS A 152 8.80 7.15 -8.91
N ALA A 153 8.76 6.97 -7.59
CA ALA A 153 9.77 7.52 -6.67
C ALA A 153 11.15 6.91 -6.93
N ILE A 154 11.23 5.59 -7.06
CA ILE A 154 12.49 4.88 -7.37
C ILE A 154 13.02 5.33 -8.73
N ALA A 155 12.17 5.39 -9.76
CA ALA A 155 12.57 5.86 -11.09
C ALA A 155 13.19 7.28 -11.02
N LYS A 156 12.58 8.20 -10.27
CA LYS A 156 13.09 9.56 -10.09
C LYS A 156 14.46 9.60 -9.37
N TRP A 157 14.62 8.81 -8.30
CA TRP A 157 15.82 8.85 -7.47
C TRP A 157 16.99 8.07 -8.06
N PHE A 158 16.72 7.04 -8.88
CA PHE A 158 17.71 6.17 -9.49
C PHE A 158 17.84 6.36 -11.00
N ASP A 159 17.35 7.50 -11.54
CA ASP A 159 17.47 7.81 -12.96
C ASP A 159 18.92 7.75 -13.43
N GLY A 160 19.19 6.98 -14.51
CA GLY A 160 20.52 6.74 -15.04
C GLY A 160 21.50 5.98 -14.11
N LYS A 161 21.00 5.39 -13.01
CA LYS A 161 21.78 4.67 -11.99
C LYS A 161 21.09 3.33 -11.72
N GLU A 162 21.52 2.55 -10.78
CA GLU A 162 21.12 1.15 -10.49
C GLU A 162 19.58 0.94 -10.30
N MET A 163 18.73 1.49 -11.19
CA MET A 163 17.27 1.52 -11.07
C MET A 163 16.66 0.10 -11.02
N ALA A 164 17.12 -0.81 -11.88
CA ALA A 164 16.62 -2.18 -11.88
C ALA A 164 16.93 -2.92 -10.57
N LEU A 165 18.13 -2.68 -10.00
CA LEU A 165 18.51 -3.23 -8.71
C LEU A 165 17.65 -2.65 -7.58
N ALA A 166 17.42 -1.35 -7.58
CA ALA A 166 16.58 -0.68 -6.58
C ALA A 166 15.13 -1.21 -6.60
N MET A 167 14.53 -1.37 -7.78
CA MET A 167 13.20 -1.97 -7.93
C MET A 167 13.17 -3.44 -7.46
N GLY A 168 14.19 -4.23 -7.80
CA GLY A 168 14.30 -5.61 -7.34
C GLY A 168 14.43 -5.74 -5.82
N VAL A 169 15.23 -4.86 -5.20
CA VAL A 169 15.40 -4.81 -3.73
C VAL A 169 14.09 -4.39 -3.05
N GLU A 170 13.39 -3.39 -3.57
CA GLU A 170 12.08 -2.97 -3.04
C GLU A 170 11.08 -4.13 -3.05
N MET A 171 10.94 -4.81 -4.19
CA MET A 171 10.05 -5.97 -4.30
C MET A 171 10.45 -7.11 -3.35
N ALA A 172 11.75 -7.36 -3.18
CA ALA A 172 12.22 -8.38 -2.23
C ALA A 172 11.86 -8.00 -0.79
N ILE A 173 12.03 -6.74 -0.39
CA ILE A 173 11.65 -6.23 0.92
C ILE A 173 10.14 -6.39 1.14
N ALA A 174 9.30 -6.05 0.16
CA ALA A 174 7.85 -6.22 0.23
C ALA A 174 7.48 -7.69 0.47
N ARG A 175 8.08 -8.64 -0.26
CA ARG A 175 7.84 -10.09 -0.09
C ARG A 175 8.34 -10.63 1.25
N LEU A 176 9.43 -10.06 1.79
CA LEU A 176 9.87 -10.38 3.15
C LEU A 176 8.81 -9.95 4.20
N GLY A 177 8.04 -8.91 3.96
CA GLY A 177 6.90 -8.52 4.81
C GLY A 177 5.85 -9.63 4.89
N VAL A 178 5.47 -10.21 3.75
CA VAL A 178 4.55 -11.36 3.71
C VAL A 178 5.10 -12.53 4.51
N PHE A 179 6.34 -12.93 4.26
CA PHE A 179 6.97 -14.02 4.98
C PHE A 179 7.02 -13.76 6.51
N ALA A 180 7.36 -12.54 6.90
CA ALA A 180 7.45 -12.16 8.30
C ALA A 180 6.08 -12.27 9.00
N VAL A 181 5.01 -11.75 8.37
CA VAL A 181 3.69 -11.76 9.00
C VAL A 181 3.07 -13.16 9.08
N LEU A 182 3.25 -13.99 8.06
CA LEU A 182 2.76 -15.37 8.08
C LEU A 182 3.38 -16.18 9.23
N SER A 183 4.64 -15.89 9.56
CA SER A 183 5.35 -16.54 10.69
C SER A 183 5.03 -15.90 12.04
N LEU A 184 4.80 -14.59 12.07
CA LEU A 184 4.68 -13.80 13.29
C LEU A 184 3.24 -13.74 13.80
N SER A 185 2.26 -13.65 12.88
CA SER A 185 0.85 -13.44 13.23
C SER A 185 0.28 -14.51 14.18
N PRO A 186 0.51 -15.83 13.96
CA PRO A 186 0.04 -16.84 14.91
C PRO A 186 0.69 -16.71 16.30
N ARG A 187 1.99 -16.35 16.35
CA ARG A 187 2.71 -16.15 17.62
C ARG A 187 2.20 -14.93 18.38
N LEU A 188 1.87 -13.86 17.68
CA LEU A 188 1.26 -12.67 18.27
C LEU A 188 -0.16 -12.93 18.75
N ALA A 189 -0.92 -13.78 18.05
CA ALA A 189 -2.25 -14.18 18.49
C ALA A 189 -2.22 -14.89 19.85
N ASP A 190 -1.18 -15.70 20.09
CA ASP A 190 -0.98 -16.44 21.34
C ASP A 190 -0.25 -15.64 22.44
N TYR A 191 0.06 -14.35 22.20
CA TYR A 191 0.91 -13.55 23.10
C TYR A 191 0.33 -13.37 24.50
N LEU A 192 -0.99 -13.20 24.61
CA LEU A 192 -1.68 -13.09 25.92
C LEU A 192 -1.89 -14.45 26.64
N GLY A 193 -1.51 -15.54 26.00
CA GLY A 193 -1.60 -16.89 26.50
C GLY A 193 -2.29 -17.83 25.50
N LYS A 194 -1.79 -19.07 25.42
CA LYS A 194 -2.33 -20.08 24.51
C LYS A 194 -3.80 -20.45 24.80
N ASN A 195 -4.28 -20.13 26.00
CA ASN A 195 -5.65 -20.44 26.42
C ASN A 195 -6.66 -19.38 25.96
N ASP A 196 -6.20 -18.19 25.56
CA ASP A 196 -7.07 -17.11 25.04
C ASP A 196 -6.40 -16.35 23.88
N PRO A 197 -6.26 -16.99 22.72
CA PRO A 197 -5.66 -16.36 21.55
C PRO A 197 -6.55 -15.24 21.04
N SER A 198 -5.92 -14.13 20.55
CA SER A 198 -6.60 -12.91 20.10
C SER A 198 -6.26 -12.59 18.65
N VAL A 199 -7.28 -12.29 17.84
CA VAL A 199 -7.12 -11.77 16.47
C VAL A 199 -6.71 -10.29 16.48
N VAL A 200 -7.10 -9.55 17.52
CA VAL A 200 -6.90 -8.09 17.63
C VAL A 200 -5.42 -7.73 17.75
N ILE A 201 -4.62 -8.55 18.47
CA ILE A 201 -3.21 -8.24 18.75
C ILE A 201 -2.36 -8.21 17.47
N PRO A 202 -2.36 -9.26 16.60
CA PRO A 202 -1.58 -9.20 15.35
C PRO A 202 -2.02 -8.07 14.43
N VAL A 203 -3.32 -7.81 14.30
CA VAL A 203 -3.84 -6.73 13.48
C VAL A 203 -3.45 -5.36 14.06
N GLY A 204 -3.54 -5.18 15.38
CA GLY A 204 -3.09 -3.97 16.06
C GLY A 204 -1.60 -3.72 15.91
N PHE A 205 -0.79 -4.77 16.01
CA PHE A 205 0.66 -4.70 15.78
C PHE A 205 0.98 -4.22 14.36
N CYS A 206 0.37 -4.83 13.33
CA CYS A 206 0.57 -4.42 11.94
C CYS A 206 0.02 -3.01 11.68
N THR A 207 -1.08 -2.60 12.34
CA THR A 207 -1.59 -1.23 12.25
C THR A 207 -0.58 -0.22 12.80
N ALA A 208 0.08 -0.54 13.92
CA ALA A 208 1.14 0.31 14.47
C ALA A 208 2.35 0.41 13.53
N LEU A 209 2.72 -0.69 12.86
CA LEU A 209 3.78 -0.69 11.85
C LEU A 209 3.42 0.15 10.62
N LEU A 210 2.15 0.18 10.20
CA LEU A 210 1.68 1.06 9.12
C LEU A 210 1.82 2.54 9.50
N LEU A 211 1.60 2.91 10.77
CA LEU A 211 1.88 4.27 11.24
C LEU A 211 3.36 4.62 11.10
N ILE A 212 4.26 3.68 11.42
CA ILE A 212 5.71 3.86 11.20
C ILE A 212 5.99 4.02 9.70
N GLY A 213 5.37 3.23 8.83
CA GLY A 213 5.47 3.36 7.38
C GLY A 213 5.03 4.73 6.87
N LEU A 214 3.92 5.26 7.39
CA LEU A 214 3.46 6.62 7.10
C LEU A 214 4.50 7.67 7.51
N ILE A 215 5.07 7.56 8.72
CA ILE A 215 6.12 8.46 9.19
C ILE A 215 7.36 8.38 8.30
N CYS A 216 7.80 7.17 7.92
CA CYS A 216 8.91 6.98 6.99
C CYS A 216 8.65 7.66 5.64
N TYR A 217 7.42 7.54 5.11
CA TYR A 217 7.06 8.19 3.86
C TYR A 217 7.03 9.73 3.97
N VAL A 218 6.57 10.27 5.09
CA VAL A 218 6.65 11.72 5.36
C VAL A 218 8.11 12.19 5.40
N VAL A 219 9.01 11.43 6.03
CA VAL A 219 10.45 11.73 6.02
C VAL A 219 11.01 11.69 4.60
N PHE A 220 10.63 10.68 3.80
CA PHE A 220 10.99 10.63 2.37
C PHE A 220 10.50 11.89 1.63
N THR A 221 9.27 12.33 1.86
CA THR A 221 8.70 13.55 1.25
C THR A 221 9.55 14.79 1.55
N LEU A 222 10.10 14.91 2.76
CA LEU A 222 11.01 16.00 3.13
C LEU A 222 12.34 15.91 2.36
N MET A 223 12.87 14.71 2.17
CA MET A 223 14.08 14.49 1.37
C MET A 223 13.84 14.80 -0.11
N ASP A 224 12.72 14.35 -0.66
CA ASP A 224 12.34 14.59 -2.06
C ASP A 224 12.11 16.08 -2.35
N THR A 225 11.54 16.82 -1.40
CA THR A 225 11.38 18.28 -1.51
C THR A 225 12.74 18.99 -1.58
N ARG A 226 13.74 18.51 -0.84
CA ARG A 226 15.10 19.06 -0.90
C ARG A 226 15.76 18.75 -2.24
N LEU A 227 15.56 17.54 -2.77
CA LEU A 227 16.06 17.15 -4.08
C LEU A 227 15.51 18.06 -5.18
N ASP A 228 14.19 18.29 -5.23
CA ASP A 228 13.58 19.14 -6.24
C ASP A 228 14.09 20.58 -6.19
N ARG A 229 14.28 21.13 -4.99
CA ARG A 229 14.85 22.47 -4.83
C ARG A 229 16.28 22.54 -5.36
N GLN A 230 17.08 21.48 -5.22
CA GLN A 230 18.43 21.41 -5.73
C GLN A 230 18.46 21.30 -7.26
N ILE A 231 17.57 20.46 -7.83
CA ILE A 231 17.44 20.30 -9.28
C ILE A 231 16.94 21.60 -9.91
N ALA A 232 15.91 22.25 -9.35
CA ALA A 232 15.40 23.53 -9.83
C ALA A 232 16.44 24.65 -9.76
N ALA A 233 17.28 24.68 -8.75
CA ALA A 233 18.38 25.65 -8.65
C ALA A 233 19.52 25.38 -9.65
N ALA A 234 19.67 24.15 -10.15
CA ALA A 234 20.68 23.77 -11.13
C ALA A 234 20.19 23.90 -12.59
N LYS A 235 18.88 23.77 -12.82
CA LYS A 235 18.24 23.92 -14.14
C LYS A 235 17.78 25.36 -14.33
N ASN A 236 18.48 26.12 -15.18
CA ASN A 236 18.05 27.45 -15.67
C ASN A 236 17.08 27.36 -16.85
N SER A 237 16.37 26.24 -17.11
CA SER A 237 15.51 26.09 -18.27
C SER A 237 14.39 25.06 -18.04
N GLU A 238 13.22 25.48 -18.47
CA GLU A 238 11.95 24.79 -18.50
C GLU A 238 12.02 23.50 -19.36
N GLU A 239 12.01 22.34 -18.72
CA GLU A 239 11.48 21.13 -19.32
C GLU A 239 10.16 20.84 -18.58
N SER A 240 9.04 21.12 -19.24
CA SER A 240 7.73 20.70 -18.78
C SER A 240 7.65 19.17 -18.86
N GLU A 241 7.38 18.50 -17.74
CA GLU A 241 6.96 17.10 -17.76
C GLU A 241 5.70 17.00 -18.64
N GLU A 242 5.65 16.03 -19.56
CA GLU A 242 4.47 15.79 -20.40
C GLU A 242 3.30 15.44 -19.49
N GLU A 243 2.28 16.32 -19.45
CA GLU A 243 1.06 16.09 -18.71
C GLU A 243 0.25 14.96 -19.36
N PHE A 244 -0.12 13.95 -18.58
CA PHE A 244 -1.03 12.88 -18.98
C PHE A 244 -2.37 13.47 -19.49
N LYS A 245 -2.73 13.12 -20.72
CA LYS A 245 -4.02 13.48 -21.33
C LYS A 245 -4.93 12.27 -21.39
N LEU A 246 -6.19 12.44 -21.02
CA LEU A 246 -7.21 11.37 -21.12
C LEU A 246 -7.32 10.78 -22.54
N ALA A 247 -6.94 11.53 -23.57
CA ALA A 247 -6.86 11.06 -24.96
C ALA A 247 -5.83 9.94 -25.15
N ASP A 248 -4.77 9.90 -24.33
CA ASP A 248 -3.68 8.92 -24.41
C ASP A 248 -4.16 7.53 -23.98
N VAL A 249 -5.14 7.45 -23.07
CA VAL A 249 -5.81 6.19 -22.68
C VAL A 249 -6.51 5.58 -23.91
N GLY A 250 -7.20 6.39 -24.70
CA GLY A 250 -7.85 5.90 -25.92
C GLY A 250 -6.86 5.40 -26.98
N ALA A 251 -5.65 5.97 -27.02
CA ALA A 251 -4.58 5.53 -27.91
C ALA A 251 -3.98 4.17 -27.43
N LEU A 252 -3.83 3.99 -26.11
CA LEU A 252 -3.36 2.71 -25.51
C LEU A 252 -4.27 1.54 -25.87
N PHE A 253 -5.60 1.67 -25.77
CA PHE A 253 -6.55 0.62 -26.13
C PHE A 253 -6.55 0.27 -27.61
N LYS A 254 -6.08 1.15 -28.51
CA LYS A 254 -5.89 0.88 -29.94
C LYS A 254 -4.58 0.16 -30.26
N SER A 255 -3.63 0.13 -29.33
CA SER A 255 -2.32 -0.51 -29.53
C SER A 255 -2.41 -2.02 -29.38
N ARG A 256 -1.97 -2.76 -30.42
CA ARG A 256 -1.84 -4.24 -30.34
C ARG A 256 -0.84 -4.67 -29.27
N LEU A 257 0.23 -3.89 -29.08
CA LEU A 257 1.25 -4.17 -28.08
C LEU A 257 0.68 -4.11 -26.67
N PHE A 258 -0.21 -3.17 -26.39
CA PHE A 258 -0.91 -3.08 -25.10
C PHE A 258 -1.66 -4.37 -24.78
N TRP A 259 -2.43 -4.91 -25.72
CA TRP A 259 -3.20 -6.14 -25.49
C TRP A 259 -2.33 -7.39 -25.31
N ILE A 260 -1.20 -7.47 -26.02
CA ILE A 260 -0.23 -8.55 -25.83
C ILE A 260 0.37 -8.50 -24.43
N ILE A 261 0.79 -7.32 -23.98
CA ILE A 261 1.35 -7.13 -22.64
C ILE A 261 0.28 -7.42 -21.57
N ALA A 262 -0.95 -6.92 -21.75
CA ALA A 262 -2.05 -7.17 -20.83
C ALA A 262 -2.36 -8.67 -20.71
N LEU A 263 -2.39 -9.41 -21.83
CA LEU A 263 -2.57 -10.85 -21.82
C LEU A 263 -1.44 -11.57 -21.09
N LEU A 264 -0.18 -11.18 -21.34
CA LEU A 264 0.97 -11.76 -20.63
C LEU A 264 0.88 -11.51 -19.12
N CYS A 265 0.46 -10.32 -18.70
CA CYS A 265 0.24 -10.03 -17.29
C CYS A 265 -0.85 -10.91 -16.67
N VAL A 266 -2.00 -11.07 -17.36
CA VAL A 266 -3.08 -11.96 -16.90
C VAL A 266 -2.59 -13.40 -16.74
N LEU A 267 -1.85 -13.91 -17.74
CA LEU A 267 -1.31 -15.29 -17.70
C LEU A 267 -0.24 -15.48 -16.61
N TYR A 268 0.47 -14.42 -16.24
CA TYR A 268 1.48 -14.48 -15.19
C TYR A 268 0.86 -14.47 -13.77
N TYR A 269 -0.28 -13.80 -13.60
CA TYR A 269 -0.96 -13.68 -12.29
C TYR A 269 -2.09 -14.69 -12.08
N SER A 270 -2.45 -15.49 -13.09
CA SER A 270 -3.44 -16.59 -12.98
C SER A 270 -2.79 -17.90 -12.52
#